data_10f36a672c96c6018e54eaafdc2e79f6
#
_entry.id   10f36a672c96c6018e54eaafdc2e79f6
#
_cell.length_a   1.000
_cell.length_b   1.000
_cell.length_c   1.000
_cell.angle_alpha   90.00
_cell.angle_beta   90.00
_cell.angle_gamma   90.00
#
_symmetry.space_group_name_H-M   'P 1'
#
loop_
_entity.id
_entity.type
_entity.pdbx_description
1 polymer ?
#
loop_
_entity_poly.entity_id
_entity_poly.type
_entity_poly.pdbx_seq_one_letter_code
_entity_poly.pdbx_strand_id
1 'polypeptide(L)'
;MRIYIYGGGEKLVGKSGVGQAIRHQRECLRRSGVPTTDRWTADAAAIHVNTILPDSVLAALGAKLRRRKVVWYGHSTMEDFRSSFKGSNALAPLFKRWITFCYGLGDVVLTPTEYSRKLLEGYGLKKPVYI
;
A
#
# COMPACT_ATOMS: atom_id res chain seq x y z
N MET A 1 -6.87 19.08 -7.94
CA MET A 1 -6.36 18.07 -7.01
C MET A 1 -6.12 16.76 -7.73
N ARG A 2 -4.97 16.19 -7.56
CA ARG A 2 -4.61 14.89 -8.17
C ARG A 2 -4.18 13.90 -7.11
N ILE A 3 -4.28 12.62 -7.44
CA ILE A 3 -3.79 11.53 -6.61
C ILE A 3 -2.59 10.90 -7.30
N TYR A 4 -1.45 10.87 -6.61
CA TYR A 4 -0.26 10.20 -7.09
C TYR A 4 -0.37 8.71 -6.75
N ILE A 5 -0.46 7.86 -7.77
CA ILE A 5 -0.49 6.41 -7.59
C ILE A 5 0.93 5.89 -7.75
N TYR A 6 1.54 5.50 -6.63
CA TYR A 6 2.90 4.97 -6.60
C TYR A 6 2.86 3.45 -6.63
N GLY A 7 3.37 2.89 -7.69
CA GLY A 7 3.43 1.45 -7.87
C GLY A 7 4.86 0.94 -7.85
N GLY A 8 5.65 1.32 -6.83
CA GLY A 8 7.04 0.91 -6.73
C GLY A 8 7.21 -0.58 -6.94
N GLY A 9 8.11 -0.97 -7.86
CA GLY A 9 8.24 -2.36 -8.25
C GLY A 9 7.15 -2.86 -9.19
N GLU A 10 6.27 -1.98 -9.72
CA GLU A 10 5.17 -2.37 -10.60
C GLU A 10 5.65 -3.20 -11.80
N LYS A 11 6.82 -2.88 -12.35
CA LYS A 11 7.39 -3.64 -13.47
C LYS A 11 7.67 -5.09 -13.09
N LEU A 12 8.04 -5.34 -11.84
CA LEU A 12 8.31 -6.69 -11.33
C LEU A 12 7.01 -7.43 -11.00
N VAL A 13 5.97 -6.71 -10.61
CA VAL A 13 4.69 -7.28 -10.16
C VAL A 13 3.53 -7.00 -11.13
N GLY A 14 3.81 -6.47 -12.31
CA GLY A 14 2.79 -6.03 -13.27
C GLY A 14 1.83 -7.12 -13.72
N LYS A 15 2.24 -8.39 -13.68
CA LYS A 15 1.39 -9.54 -14.00
C LYS A 15 0.78 -10.18 -12.76
N SER A 16 1.05 -9.63 -11.58
CA SER A 16 0.51 -10.11 -10.30
C SER A 16 -0.80 -9.43 -9.95
N GLY A 17 -1.40 -9.87 -8.84
CA GLY A 17 -2.61 -9.23 -8.30
C GLY A 17 -2.40 -7.77 -7.94
N VAL A 18 -1.20 -7.37 -7.52
CA VAL A 18 -0.89 -5.97 -7.20
C VAL A 18 -0.97 -5.09 -8.46
N GLY A 19 -0.40 -5.56 -9.58
CA GLY A 19 -0.49 -4.83 -10.84
C GLY A 19 -1.92 -4.64 -11.32
N GLN A 20 -2.76 -5.67 -11.17
CA GLN A 20 -4.19 -5.57 -11.47
C GLN A 20 -4.88 -4.57 -10.55
N ALA A 21 -4.59 -4.62 -9.26
CA ALA A 21 -5.18 -3.70 -8.28
C ALA A 21 -4.84 -2.25 -8.60
N ILE A 22 -3.61 -1.96 -9.01
CA ILE A 22 -3.19 -0.60 -9.40
C ILE A 22 -4.01 -0.12 -10.60
N ARG A 23 -4.19 -0.96 -11.61
CA ARG A 23 -5.01 -0.61 -12.78
C ARG A 23 -6.46 -0.32 -12.38
N HIS A 24 -7.03 -1.13 -11.49
CA HIS A 24 -8.39 -0.92 -10.99
C HIS A 24 -8.50 0.40 -10.21
N GLN A 25 -7.51 0.74 -9.40
CA GLN A 25 -7.49 2.01 -8.67
C GLN A 25 -7.53 3.20 -9.62
N ARG A 26 -6.69 3.17 -10.66
CA ARG A 26 -6.67 4.24 -11.66
C ARG A 26 -8.02 4.39 -12.34
N GLU A 27 -8.63 3.27 -12.71
CA GLU A 27 -9.93 3.28 -13.38
C GLU A 27 -11.05 3.76 -12.46
N CYS A 28 -11.07 3.32 -11.21
CA CYS A 28 -12.07 3.77 -10.24
C CYS A 28 -11.99 5.28 -10.00
N LEU A 29 -10.78 5.80 -9.83
CA LEU A 29 -10.60 7.24 -9.63
C LEU A 29 -10.99 8.02 -10.88
N ARG A 30 -10.65 7.52 -12.06
CA ARG A 30 -11.04 8.14 -13.32
C ARG A 30 -12.56 8.24 -13.45
N ARG A 31 -13.27 7.16 -13.15
CA ARG A 31 -14.74 7.13 -13.20
C ARG A 31 -15.39 8.06 -12.17
N SER A 32 -14.71 8.27 -11.05
CA SER A 32 -15.17 9.17 -10.00
C SER A 32 -14.81 10.64 -10.27
N GLY A 33 -14.19 10.93 -11.40
CA GLY A 33 -13.79 12.28 -11.76
C GLY A 33 -12.56 12.78 -11.02
N VAL A 34 -11.77 11.89 -10.41
CA VAL A 34 -10.55 12.26 -9.68
C VAL A 34 -9.36 12.01 -10.59
N PRO A 35 -8.62 13.04 -10.99
CA PRO A 35 -7.43 12.85 -11.82
C PRO A 35 -6.29 12.19 -11.05
N THR A 36 -5.53 11.34 -11.74
CA THR A 36 -4.38 10.64 -11.16
C THR A 36 -3.10 11.04 -11.88
N THR A 37 -1.96 10.80 -11.23
CA THR A 37 -0.64 11.02 -11.82
C THR A 37 0.28 9.89 -11.37
N ASP A 38 1.33 9.64 -12.12
CA ASP A 38 2.34 8.65 -11.79
C ASP A 38 3.65 9.28 -11.28
N ARG A 39 3.61 10.57 -10.97
CA ARG A 39 4.75 11.33 -10.41
C ARG A 39 4.23 12.45 -9.52
N TRP A 40 5.11 13.02 -8.70
CA TRP A 40 4.78 14.18 -7.90
C TRP A 40 4.47 15.38 -8.77
N THR A 41 3.33 16.02 -8.50
CA THR A 41 2.94 17.28 -9.11
C THR A 41 2.57 18.27 -7.99
N ALA A 42 2.56 19.56 -8.30
CA ALA A 42 2.25 20.59 -7.30
C ALA A 42 0.84 20.42 -6.71
N ASP A 43 -0.09 19.89 -7.49
CA ASP A 43 -1.49 19.69 -7.08
C ASP A 43 -1.79 18.28 -6.55
N ALA A 44 -0.76 17.44 -6.37
CA ALA A 44 -0.94 16.11 -5.78
C ALA A 44 -1.28 16.23 -4.30
N ALA A 45 -2.51 15.86 -3.93
CA ALA A 45 -3.01 15.97 -2.56
C ALA A 45 -2.63 14.78 -1.70
N ALA A 46 -2.42 13.61 -2.31
CA ALA A 46 -2.13 12.37 -1.61
C ALA A 46 -1.33 11.44 -2.51
N ILE A 47 -0.66 10.48 -1.87
CA ILE A 47 -0.01 9.37 -2.55
C ILE A 47 -0.71 8.08 -2.15
N HIS A 48 -0.97 7.21 -3.12
CA HIS A 48 -1.44 5.84 -2.91
C HIS A 48 -0.27 4.90 -3.08
N VAL A 49 0.18 4.27 -2.00
CA VAL A 49 1.32 3.35 -2.01
C VAL A 49 0.78 1.93 -2.07
N ASN A 50 1.30 1.13 -2.99
CA ASN A 50 0.77 -0.20 -3.29
C ASN A 50 1.70 -1.35 -2.95
N THR A 51 2.95 -1.07 -2.63
CA THR A 51 3.95 -2.11 -2.34
C THR A 51 4.62 -1.85 -1.00
N ILE A 52 5.32 -2.86 -0.49
CA ILE A 52 6.00 -2.80 0.80
C ILE A 52 7.52 -2.92 0.66
N LEU A 53 8.05 -2.53 -0.48
CA LEU A 53 9.48 -2.50 -0.73
C LEU A 53 10.11 -1.25 -0.10
N PRO A 54 11.43 -1.22 0.14
CA PRO A 54 12.08 -0.06 0.76
C PRO A 54 11.87 1.25 0.01
N ASP A 55 11.76 1.22 -1.33
CA ASP A 55 11.47 2.41 -2.14
C ASP A 55 10.09 2.99 -1.81
N SER A 56 9.12 2.14 -1.46
CA SER A 56 7.79 2.59 -1.04
C SER A 56 7.84 3.34 0.28
N VAL A 57 8.69 2.92 1.21
CA VAL A 57 8.92 3.63 2.47
C VAL A 57 9.49 5.02 2.18
N LEU A 58 10.46 5.12 1.28
CA LEU A 58 11.03 6.41 0.90
C LEU A 58 9.99 7.32 0.25
N ALA A 59 9.12 6.77 -0.60
CA ALA A 59 8.04 7.53 -1.22
C ALA A 59 7.06 8.07 -0.17
N ALA A 60 6.68 7.24 0.81
CA ALA A 60 5.78 7.64 1.89
C ALA A 60 6.41 8.73 2.76
N LEU A 61 7.68 8.59 3.10
CA LEU A 61 8.40 9.62 3.87
C LEU A 61 8.51 10.92 3.09
N GLY A 62 8.73 10.84 1.78
CA GLY A 62 8.73 12.02 0.90
C GLY A 62 7.39 12.75 0.91
N ALA A 63 6.28 12.00 0.93
CA ALA A 63 4.95 12.57 1.03
C ALA A 63 4.74 13.29 2.37
N LYS A 64 5.20 12.68 3.46
CA LYS A 64 5.12 13.29 4.82
C LYS A 64 5.92 14.59 4.89
N LEU A 65 7.10 14.63 4.29
CA LEU A 65 7.91 15.84 4.22
C LEU A 65 7.21 16.95 3.43
N ARG A 66 6.40 16.60 2.45
CA ARG A 66 5.60 17.53 1.67
C ARG A 66 4.25 17.84 2.30
N ARG A 67 3.98 17.31 3.48
CA ARG A 67 2.70 17.43 4.20
C ARG A 67 1.52 16.91 3.36
N ARG A 68 1.76 15.86 2.59
CA ARG A 68 0.71 15.20 1.79
C ARG A 68 0.23 13.94 2.51
N LYS A 69 -1.00 13.56 2.25
CA LYS A 69 -1.59 12.36 2.85
C LYS A 69 -1.03 11.10 2.20
N VAL A 70 -0.93 10.04 2.98
CA VAL A 70 -0.46 8.73 2.52
C VAL A 70 -1.60 7.73 2.72
N VAL A 71 -2.02 7.11 1.62
CA VAL A 71 -2.97 5.99 1.63
C VAL A 71 -2.18 4.75 1.25
N TRP A 72 -2.10 3.78 2.14
CA TRP A 72 -1.36 2.55 1.88
C TRP A 72 -2.35 1.43 1.61
N TYR A 73 -2.21 0.77 0.46
CA TYR A 73 -3.03 -0.38 0.11
C TYR A 73 -2.38 -1.63 0.68
N GLY A 74 -3.07 -2.28 1.61
CA GLY A 74 -2.58 -3.47 2.30
C GLY A 74 -2.82 -4.73 1.50
N HIS A 75 -2.03 -4.94 0.46
CA HIS A 75 -2.13 -6.11 -0.41
C HIS A 75 -1.49 -7.36 0.20
N SER A 76 -0.66 -7.20 1.23
CA SER A 76 0.11 -8.30 1.82
C SER A 76 -0.19 -8.43 3.31
N THR A 77 -0.29 -9.66 3.78
CA THR A 77 -0.43 -9.99 5.19
C THR A 77 0.63 -11.02 5.58
N MET A 78 0.86 -11.18 6.89
CA MET A 78 1.77 -12.22 7.38
C MET A 78 1.30 -13.61 6.93
N GLU A 79 0.00 -13.82 6.92
CA GLU A 79 -0.60 -15.10 6.56
C GLU A 79 -0.38 -15.44 5.09
N ASP A 80 -0.43 -14.44 4.21
CA ASP A 80 -0.10 -14.62 2.80
C ASP A 80 1.37 -14.96 2.59
N PHE A 81 2.25 -14.35 3.39
CA PHE A 81 3.68 -14.59 3.33
C PHE A 81 4.05 -15.99 3.84
N ARG A 82 3.32 -16.46 4.84
CA ARG A 82 3.67 -17.66 5.62
C ARG A 82 3.87 -18.92 4.80
N SER A 83 3.23 -19.10 3.68
CA SER A 83 3.36 -20.29 2.84
C SER A 83 3.84 -19.96 1.43
N SER A 84 4.40 -18.77 1.21
CA SER A 84 4.77 -18.31 -0.13
C SER A 84 6.02 -18.99 -0.68
N PHE A 85 6.96 -19.39 0.18
CA PHE A 85 8.21 -20.02 -0.24
C PHE A 85 8.82 -20.80 0.92
N LYS A 86 9.84 -21.60 0.61
CA LYS A 86 10.55 -22.39 1.61
C LYS A 86 11.22 -21.44 2.61
N GLY A 87 10.99 -21.66 3.91
CA GLY A 87 11.53 -20.84 4.97
C GLY A 87 10.68 -19.60 5.31
N SER A 88 9.60 -19.36 4.58
CA SER A 88 8.73 -18.21 4.85
C SER A 88 8.12 -18.23 6.24
N ASN A 89 7.77 -19.42 6.75
CA ASN A 89 7.19 -19.56 8.08
C ASN A 89 8.14 -19.08 9.19
N ALA A 90 9.44 -19.31 9.05
CA ALA A 90 10.45 -18.86 10.01
C ALA A 90 10.61 -17.34 9.98
N LEU A 91 10.41 -16.71 8.82
CA LEU A 91 10.55 -15.27 8.61
C LEU A 91 9.25 -14.49 8.84
N ALA A 92 8.12 -15.19 9.00
CA ALA A 92 6.81 -14.55 9.13
C ALA A 92 6.73 -13.50 10.24
N PRO A 93 7.25 -13.71 11.46
CA PRO A 93 7.21 -12.68 12.50
C PRO A 93 8.00 -11.42 12.12
N LEU A 94 9.13 -11.57 11.43
CA LEU A 94 9.92 -10.44 10.96
C LEU A 94 9.19 -9.69 9.85
N PHE A 95 8.57 -10.43 8.94
CA PHE A 95 7.75 -9.85 7.87
C PHE A 95 6.55 -9.09 8.45
N LYS A 96 5.90 -9.63 9.48
CA LYS A 96 4.81 -8.95 10.18
C LYS A 96 5.25 -7.61 10.73
N ARG A 97 6.43 -7.54 11.34
CA ARG A 97 6.99 -6.27 11.85
C ARG A 97 7.24 -5.28 10.72
N TRP A 98 7.73 -5.76 9.59
CA TRP A 98 8.00 -4.94 8.42
C TRP A 98 6.72 -4.32 7.85
N ILE A 99 5.69 -5.14 7.61
CA ILE A 99 4.44 -4.64 7.05
C ILE A 99 3.70 -3.73 8.04
N THR A 100 3.77 -4.01 9.34
CA THR A 100 3.18 -3.14 10.36
C THR A 100 3.86 -1.78 10.34
N PHE A 101 5.17 -1.73 10.21
CA PHE A 101 5.92 -0.49 10.07
C PHE A 101 5.51 0.26 8.81
N CYS A 102 5.48 -0.40 7.67
CA CYS A 102 5.09 0.21 6.41
C CYS A 102 3.68 0.81 6.47
N TYR A 103 2.71 0.02 6.91
CA TYR A 103 1.32 0.47 6.97
C TYR A 103 1.11 1.56 8.02
N GLY A 104 1.92 1.55 9.08
CA GLY A 104 1.91 2.60 10.08
C GLY A 104 2.36 3.96 9.57
N LEU A 105 3.06 4.01 8.45
CA LEU A 105 3.41 5.27 7.78
C LEU A 105 2.23 5.87 7.02
N GLY A 106 1.22 5.07 6.70
CA GLY A 106 0.03 5.56 6.02
C GLY A 106 -0.86 6.36 6.98
N ASP A 107 -1.54 7.37 6.48
CA ASP A 107 -2.60 8.04 7.24
C ASP A 107 -3.86 7.16 7.28
N VAL A 108 -4.05 6.36 6.24
CA VAL A 108 -5.15 5.41 6.07
C VAL A 108 -4.59 4.16 5.39
N VAL A 109 -5.09 3.00 5.76
CA VAL A 109 -4.77 1.73 5.11
C VAL A 109 -6.03 1.16 4.49
N LEU A 110 -5.95 0.73 3.24
CA LEU A 110 -7.04 0.07 2.53
C LEU A 110 -6.67 -1.39 2.27
N THR A 111 -7.62 -2.29 2.45
CA THR A 111 -7.43 -3.73 2.20
C THR A 111 -8.52 -4.25 1.27
N PRO A 112 -8.27 -5.36 0.55
CA PRO A 112 -9.28 -5.88 -0.37
C PRO A 112 -10.43 -6.64 0.30
N THR A 113 -10.26 -7.15 1.53
CA THR A 113 -11.25 -8.00 2.18
C THR A 113 -11.39 -7.71 3.66
N GLU A 114 -12.54 -8.09 4.23
CA GLU A 114 -12.77 -8.02 5.68
C GLU A 114 -11.78 -8.92 6.43
N TYR A 115 -11.43 -10.06 5.86
CA TYR A 115 -10.44 -10.96 6.43
C TYR A 115 -9.10 -10.27 6.61
N SER A 116 -8.60 -9.63 5.56
CA SER A 116 -7.33 -8.88 5.61
C SER A 116 -7.40 -7.73 6.60
N ARG A 117 -8.52 -7.02 6.65
CA ARG A 117 -8.73 -5.93 7.61
C ARG A 117 -8.58 -6.40 9.03
N LYS A 118 -9.23 -7.50 9.40
CA LYS A 118 -9.15 -8.08 10.74
C LYS A 118 -7.74 -8.49 11.10
N LEU A 119 -7.01 -9.09 10.15
CA LEU A 119 -5.62 -9.46 10.36
C LEU A 119 -4.74 -8.25 10.65
N LEU A 120 -4.85 -7.20 9.85
CA LEU A 120 -4.05 -5.99 10.03
C LEU A 120 -4.38 -5.28 11.33
N GLU A 121 -5.64 -5.20 11.71
CA GLU A 121 -6.04 -4.64 13.00
C GLU A 121 -5.44 -5.45 14.15
N GLY A 122 -5.38 -6.77 14.00
CA GLY A 122 -4.79 -7.67 15.00
C GLY A 122 -3.29 -7.53 15.17
N TYR A 123 -2.59 -6.91 14.21
CA TYR A 123 -1.15 -6.65 14.32
C TYR A 123 -0.83 -5.46 15.23
N GLY A 124 -1.82 -4.79 15.76
CA GLY A 124 -1.61 -3.59 16.58
C GLY A 124 -1.45 -2.33 15.77
N LEU A 125 -1.92 -2.34 14.54
CA LEU A 125 -1.87 -1.16 13.68
C LEU A 125 -2.80 -0.08 14.21
N LYS A 126 -2.26 1.10 14.46
CA LYS A 126 -3.00 2.23 15.06
C LYS A 126 -3.70 3.13 14.06
N LYS A 127 -3.50 2.88 12.78
CA LYS A 127 -4.09 3.70 11.72
C LYS A 127 -5.43 3.11 11.28
N PRO A 128 -6.40 3.94 10.81
CA PRO A 128 -7.66 3.42 10.31
C PRO A 128 -7.44 2.45 9.14
N VAL A 129 -8.16 1.33 9.15
CA VAL A 129 -8.12 0.31 8.09
C VAL A 129 -9.51 0.21 7.48
N TYR A 130 -9.62 0.43 6.18
CA TYR A 130 -10.87 0.37 5.41
C TYR A 130 -10.77 -0.68 4.30
N ILE A 131 -11.92 -1.09 3.83
CA ILE A 131 -12.03 -2.04 2.71
C ILE A 131 -12.23 -1.30 1.39
#